data_cdf81ce5465e31dad2abaa5abe687aad
#
_entry.id   cdf81ce5465e31dad2abaa5abe687aad
#
_cell.length_a   1.000
_cell.length_b   1.000
_cell.length_c   1.000
_cell.angle_alpha   90.00
_cell.angle_beta   90.00
_cell.angle_gamma   90.00
#
_symmetry.space_group_name_H-M   'P 1'
#
loop_
_entity.id
_entity.type
_entity.pdbx_description
1 polymer ?
#
loop_
_entity_poly.entity_id
_entity_poly.type
_entity_poly.pdbx_seq_one_letter_code
_entity_poly.pdbx_strand_id
1 'polypeptide(L)'
;FIIDIYATSSVRDFVNVFGKSVLDELRPKGKSVWGTFLNVLASLRSEITFDMNGQPTWGIGLGAITNPSATLDEIFSYLNNAGKPCLIAIDEFQQITKYADDPNIEAALRTHIQRCSNAHFVFSGSHRHLMGAMFTSPARPFYQSVTLINLPPISVDKYAEFCLKHFERASKHLDTLVVTELYERFNGITSYMQKVMNILFSMTGTGEICIPSMIDTAINDLLD
;
A
#
# COMPACT_ATOMS: atom_id res chain seq x y z
N PHE A 1 2.76 5.93 9.26
CA PHE A 1 1.45 5.70 8.63
C PHE A 1 1.62 5.21 7.19
N ILE A 2 0.56 4.60 6.64
CA ILE A 2 0.54 3.98 5.31
C ILE A 2 -0.45 4.73 4.44
N ILE A 3 -0.07 4.97 3.20
CA ILE A 3 -0.87 5.65 2.18
C ILE A 3 -0.98 4.72 0.97
N ASP A 4 -2.17 4.26 0.67
CA ASP A 4 -2.46 3.47 -0.53
C ASP A 4 -2.87 4.42 -1.67
N ILE A 5 -2.13 4.38 -2.78
CA ILE A 5 -2.39 5.21 -3.95
C ILE A 5 -2.95 4.42 -5.15
N TYR A 6 -3.39 3.19 -4.92
CA TYR A 6 -3.93 2.32 -5.98
C TYR A 6 -5.05 2.96 -6.81
N ALA A 7 -5.97 3.65 -6.14
CA ALA A 7 -7.14 4.27 -6.77
C ALA A 7 -6.86 5.62 -7.43
N THR A 8 -5.62 6.13 -7.37
CA THR A 8 -5.27 7.42 -7.97
C THR A 8 -4.99 7.28 -9.46
N SER A 9 -5.40 8.28 -10.24
CA SER A 9 -5.26 8.28 -11.70
C SER A 9 -4.52 9.52 -12.24
N SER A 10 -4.25 10.49 -11.37
CA SER A 10 -3.61 11.76 -11.71
C SER A 10 -2.73 12.24 -10.56
N VAL A 11 -1.84 13.21 -10.86
CA VAL A 11 -1.05 13.91 -9.83
C VAL A 11 -1.97 14.61 -8.82
N ARG A 12 -3.08 15.15 -9.28
CA ARG A 12 -4.09 15.77 -8.41
C ARG A 12 -4.65 14.77 -7.40
N ASP A 13 -5.03 13.57 -7.85
CA ASP A 13 -5.55 12.52 -6.96
C ASP A 13 -4.48 12.11 -5.94
N PHE A 14 -3.24 11.91 -6.41
CA PHE A 14 -2.11 11.59 -5.55
C PHE A 14 -1.91 12.65 -4.46
N VAL A 15 -1.84 13.93 -4.84
CA VAL A 15 -1.63 15.04 -3.89
C VAL A 15 -2.77 15.14 -2.90
N ASN A 16 -4.02 14.86 -3.32
CA ASN A 16 -5.18 14.79 -2.43
C ASN A 16 -5.03 13.68 -1.37
N VAL A 17 -4.75 12.45 -1.82
CA VAL A 17 -4.62 11.29 -0.92
C VAL A 17 -3.43 11.47 0.01
N PHE A 18 -2.29 11.89 -0.52
CA PHE A 18 -1.07 12.13 0.24
C PHE A 18 -1.25 13.25 1.26
N GLY A 19 -1.77 14.41 0.82
CA GLY A 19 -2.02 15.56 1.68
C GLY A 19 -2.99 15.24 2.80
N LYS A 20 -4.13 14.62 2.49
CA LYS A 20 -5.10 14.21 3.50
C LYS A 20 -4.47 13.28 4.55
N SER A 21 -3.73 12.27 4.12
CA SER A 21 -3.10 11.30 5.04
C SER A 21 -2.07 11.97 5.95
N VAL A 22 -1.24 12.86 5.39
CA VAL A 22 -0.26 13.65 6.17
C VAL A 22 -0.95 14.54 7.19
N LEU A 23 -2.01 15.22 6.78
CA LEU A 23 -2.75 16.14 7.64
C LEU A 23 -3.50 15.40 8.76
N ASP A 24 -4.13 14.28 8.44
CA ASP A 24 -4.87 13.46 9.42
C ASP A 24 -3.93 12.91 10.49
N GLU A 25 -2.74 12.43 10.11
CA GLU A 25 -1.77 11.83 11.03
C GLU A 25 -1.03 12.89 11.87
N LEU A 26 -0.71 14.03 11.29
CA LEU A 26 0.06 15.10 11.93
C LEU A 26 -0.80 16.23 12.50
N ARG A 27 -2.09 15.97 12.65
CA ARG A 27 -3.07 16.94 13.15
C ARG A 27 -2.61 17.61 14.45
N PRO A 28 -2.53 18.93 14.52
CA PRO A 28 -2.13 19.62 15.75
C PRO A 28 -3.16 19.40 16.85
N LYS A 29 -2.70 19.11 18.06
CA LYS A 29 -3.56 19.03 19.24
C LYS A 29 -3.70 20.42 19.85
N GLY A 30 -4.82 21.11 19.64
CA GLY A 30 -5.15 22.40 20.26
C GLY A 30 -5.52 23.51 19.29
N LYS A 31 -6.50 24.34 19.68
CA LYS A 31 -7.07 25.42 18.84
C LYS A 31 -6.07 26.49 18.39
N SER A 32 -5.06 26.79 19.20
CA SER A 32 -4.06 27.82 18.93
C SER A 32 -3.11 27.49 17.77
N VAL A 33 -2.90 26.20 17.47
CA VAL A 33 -1.94 25.75 16.45
C VAL A 33 -2.58 25.65 15.07
N TRP A 34 -3.92 25.64 15.00
CA TRP A 34 -4.69 25.54 13.76
C TRP A 34 -4.48 26.72 12.81
N GLY A 35 -4.32 27.93 13.35
CA GLY A 35 -4.08 29.12 12.52
C GLY A 35 -2.77 29.04 11.74
N THR A 36 -1.72 28.55 12.35
CA THR A 36 -0.42 28.34 11.70
C THR A 36 -0.49 27.21 10.67
N PHE A 37 -1.17 26.11 11.03
CA PHE A 37 -1.42 24.97 10.14
C PHE A 37 -2.16 25.39 8.85
N LEU A 38 -3.27 26.14 8.97
CA LEU A 38 -4.03 26.63 7.83
C LEU A 38 -3.26 27.66 6.98
N ASN A 39 -2.31 28.37 7.57
CA ASN A 39 -1.47 29.31 6.83
C ASN A 39 -0.43 28.61 5.97
N VAL A 40 0.07 27.45 6.40
CA VAL A 40 1.02 26.63 5.62
C VAL A 40 0.33 25.96 4.42
N LEU A 41 -0.97 25.73 4.49
CA LEU A 41 -1.75 25.04 3.47
C LEU A 41 -2.68 25.98 2.72
N ALA A 42 -2.15 27.11 2.26
CA ALA A 42 -2.93 28.17 1.61
C ALA A 42 -3.70 27.67 0.38
N SER A 43 -3.14 26.71 -0.37
CA SER A 43 -3.77 26.11 -1.56
C SER A 43 -4.95 25.18 -1.22
N LEU A 44 -5.02 24.68 0.02
CA LEU A 44 -6.10 23.79 0.50
C LEU A 44 -7.16 24.55 1.33
N ARG A 45 -7.00 25.85 1.55
CA ARG A 45 -7.87 26.66 2.42
C ARG A 45 -9.35 26.66 2.03
N SER A 46 -9.65 26.54 0.75
CA SER A 46 -11.04 26.64 0.26
C SER A 46 -11.90 25.41 0.60
N GLU A 47 -11.33 24.38 1.21
CA GLU A 47 -11.98 23.09 1.39
C GLU A 47 -12.10 22.65 2.85
N ILE A 48 -11.56 23.44 3.77
CA ILE A 48 -11.69 23.14 5.19
C ILE A 48 -12.98 23.76 5.69
N THR A 49 -13.99 22.94 5.91
CA THR A 49 -15.20 23.33 6.64
C THR A 49 -15.05 22.96 8.11
N PHE A 50 -15.75 23.68 8.98
CA PHE A 50 -15.75 23.38 10.41
C PHE A 50 -17.13 22.85 10.80
N ASP A 51 -17.15 21.82 11.65
CA ASP A 51 -18.38 21.34 12.26
C ASP A 51 -18.91 22.31 13.33
N MET A 52 -20.08 22.01 13.90
CA MET A 52 -20.71 22.86 14.94
C MET A 52 -19.87 22.97 16.23
N ASN A 53 -18.85 22.11 16.39
CA ASN A 53 -17.93 22.13 17.54
C ASN A 53 -16.61 22.87 17.20
N GLY A 54 -16.50 23.45 16.00
CA GLY A 54 -15.29 24.11 15.51
C GLY A 54 -14.16 23.15 15.18
N GLN A 55 -14.48 21.85 14.96
CA GLN A 55 -13.53 20.89 14.46
C GLN A 55 -13.51 20.94 12.94
N PRO A 56 -12.32 20.97 12.30
CA PRO A 56 -12.27 20.96 10.84
C PRO A 56 -12.79 19.63 10.31
N THR A 57 -13.76 19.71 9.44
CA THR A 57 -14.23 18.61 8.62
C THR A 57 -13.63 18.74 7.23
N TRP A 58 -12.98 17.69 6.79
CA TRP A 58 -12.33 17.67 5.49
C TRP A 58 -13.35 17.26 4.43
N GLY A 59 -13.87 18.22 3.70
CA GLY A 59 -14.58 17.97 2.45
C GLY A 59 -13.62 18.14 1.28
N ILE A 60 -12.59 17.29 1.18
CA ILE A 60 -11.71 17.32 0.00
C ILE A 60 -12.48 16.72 -1.18
N GLY A 61 -13.21 17.57 -1.88
CA GLY A 61 -13.75 17.25 -3.19
C GLY A 61 -12.63 17.29 -4.22
N LEU A 62 -12.60 16.33 -5.15
CA LEU A 62 -11.63 16.21 -6.25
C LEU A 62 -11.51 17.46 -7.16
N GLY A 63 -12.20 18.55 -6.84
CA GLY A 63 -12.29 19.78 -7.64
C GLY A 63 -11.36 20.92 -7.25
N ALA A 64 -10.83 20.94 -6.03
CA ALA A 64 -10.26 22.15 -5.46
C ALA A 64 -8.75 22.33 -5.58
N ILE A 65 -7.95 21.28 -5.78
CA ILE A 65 -6.52 21.47 -6.02
C ILE A 65 -6.32 22.06 -7.42
N THR A 66 -6.15 23.37 -7.48
CA THR A 66 -5.92 24.09 -8.73
C THR A 66 -4.47 24.01 -9.19
N ASN A 67 -3.52 23.86 -8.26
CA ASN A 67 -2.09 23.72 -8.53
C ASN A 67 -1.47 22.60 -7.70
N PRO A 68 -1.46 21.35 -8.21
CA PRO A 68 -0.93 20.20 -7.50
C PRO A 68 0.54 20.36 -7.06
N SER A 69 1.38 20.97 -7.88
CA SER A 69 2.80 21.16 -7.56
C SER A 69 2.98 22.10 -6.36
N ALA A 70 2.29 23.25 -6.34
CA ALA A 70 2.34 24.16 -5.20
C ALA A 70 1.80 23.51 -3.92
N THR A 71 0.74 22.71 -4.04
CA THR A 71 0.18 21.96 -2.91
C THR A 71 1.17 20.92 -2.38
N LEU A 72 1.90 20.25 -3.27
CA LEU A 72 2.93 19.28 -2.89
C LEU A 72 4.08 19.96 -2.12
N ASP A 73 4.55 21.14 -2.58
CA ASP A 73 5.53 21.98 -1.88
C ASP A 73 5.07 22.30 -0.45
N GLU A 74 3.82 22.70 -0.28
CA GLU A 74 3.23 23.02 1.03
C GLU A 74 3.17 21.81 1.96
N ILE A 75 2.76 20.62 1.44
CA ILE A 75 2.69 19.39 2.22
C ILE A 75 4.09 18.98 2.70
N PHE A 76 5.09 19.02 1.83
CA PHE A 76 6.47 18.69 2.23
C PHE A 76 7.08 19.72 3.16
N SER A 77 6.74 21.02 3.01
CA SER A 77 7.11 22.05 3.99
C SER A 77 6.49 21.76 5.35
N TYR A 78 5.23 21.35 5.38
CA TYR A 78 4.55 20.95 6.62
C TYR A 78 5.22 19.74 7.28
N LEU A 79 5.56 18.70 6.49
CA LEU A 79 6.28 17.51 6.97
C LEU A 79 7.64 17.87 7.59
N ASN A 80 8.40 18.75 6.95
CA ASN A 80 9.72 19.18 7.45
C ASN A 80 9.63 19.93 8.78
N ASN A 81 8.54 20.66 9.00
CA ASN A 81 8.32 21.45 10.22
C ASN A 81 7.48 20.70 11.27
N ALA A 82 7.11 19.44 11.02
CA ALA A 82 6.36 18.64 11.98
C ALA A 82 7.19 18.39 13.25
N GLY A 83 6.55 18.50 14.41
CA GLY A 83 7.20 18.38 15.72
C GLY A 83 7.65 16.94 16.08
N LYS A 84 7.40 15.96 15.24
CA LYS A 84 7.80 14.56 15.39
C LYS A 84 8.30 13.98 14.06
N PRO A 85 9.35 13.13 14.08
CA PRO A 85 9.78 12.43 12.87
C PRO A 85 8.71 11.46 12.38
N CYS A 86 8.64 11.28 11.07
CA CYS A 86 7.62 10.45 10.41
C CYS A 86 8.26 9.28 9.67
N LEU A 87 7.57 8.13 9.69
CA LEU A 87 7.79 7.04 8.75
C LEU A 87 6.51 6.92 7.88
N ILE A 88 6.68 7.13 6.59
CA ILE A 88 5.59 7.18 5.60
C ILE A 88 5.78 6.04 4.62
N ALA A 89 4.85 5.09 4.61
CA ALA A 89 4.81 4.04 3.61
C ALA A 89 3.81 4.43 2.51
N ILE A 90 4.24 4.40 1.26
CA ILE A 90 3.37 4.62 0.10
C ILE A 90 3.22 3.28 -0.62
N ASP A 91 2.02 2.73 -0.57
CA ASP A 91 1.69 1.47 -1.21
C ASP A 91 1.23 1.68 -2.65
N GLU A 92 1.48 0.67 -3.49
CA GLU A 92 1.24 0.67 -4.94
C GLU A 92 1.96 1.84 -5.66
N PHE A 93 3.19 2.16 -5.19
CA PHE A 93 3.95 3.34 -5.64
C PHE A 93 4.17 3.40 -7.15
N GLN A 94 4.23 2.27 -7.85
CA GLN A 94 4.32 2.25 -9.31
C GLN A 94 3.12 2.94 -10.00
N GLN A 95 2.03 3.22 -9.29
CA GLN A 95 0.87 3.91 -9.86
C GLN A 95 1.23 5.30 -10.39
N ILE A 96 2.19 5.99 -9.79
CA ILE A 96 2.65 7.32 -10.26
C ILE A 96 3.17 7.30 -11.70
N THR A 97 3.65 6.15 -12.19
CA THR A 97 4.15 6.02 -13.57
C THR A 97 3.04 6.08 -14.62
N LYS A 98 1.79 6.00 -14.21
CA LYS A 98 0.61 6.01 -15.09
C LYS A 98 -0.02 7.39 -15.23
N TYR A 99 0.42 8.39 -14.43
CA TYR A 99 -0.16 9.73 -14.48
C TYR A 99 0.27 10.44 -15.78
N ALA A 100 -0.73 10.76 -16.60
CA ALA A 100 -0.50 11.41 -17.88
C ALA A 100 -0.46 12.95 -17.79
N ASP A 101 -0.96 13.50 -16.68
CA ASP A 101 -1.10 14.93 -16.43
C ASP A 101 0.21 15.63 -16.04
N ASP A 102 1.20 14.90 -15.52
CA ASP A 102 2.56 15.42 -15.27
C ASP A 102 3.62 14.33 -15.42
N PRO A 103 4.32 14.26 -16.56
CA PRO A 103 5.38 13.29 -16.79
C PRO A 103 6.61 13.48 -15.88
N ASN A 104 6.70 14.61 -15.17
CA ASN A 104 7.82 14.93 -14.29
C ASN A 104 7.55 14.62 -12.81
N ILE A 105 6.40 14.06 -12.48
CA ILE A 105 6.01 13.79 -11.09
C ILE A 105 7.04 12.97 -10.31
N GLU A 106 7.69 11.98 -10.93
CA GLU A 106 8.74 11.21 -10.29
C GLU A 106 9.94 12.07 -9.88
N ALA A 107 10.36 12.97 -10.76
CA ALA A 107 11.49 13.87 -10.49
C ALA A 107 11.14 14.89 -9.39
N ALA A 108 9.91 15.40 -9.41
CA ALA A 108 9.41 16.30 -8.38
C ALA A 108 9.36 15.60 -7.01
N LEU A 109 8.75 14.42 -6.93
CA LEU A 109 8.67 13.63 -5.69
C LEU A 109 10.06 13.27 -5.15
N ARG A 110 10.97 12.80 -6.02
CA ARG A 110 12.35 12.52 -5.60
C ARG A 110 13.01 13.75 -4.97
N THR A 111 12.83 14.91 -5.58
CA THR A 111 13.41 16.16 -5.08
C THR A 111 12.86 16.52 -3.70
N HIS A 112 11.56 16.42 -3.51
CA HIS A 112 10.92 16.67 -2.22
C HIS A 112 11.37 15.69 -1.15
N ILE A 113 11.36 14.39 -1.47
CA ILE A 113 11.75 13.32 -0.56
C ILE A 113 13.19 13.47 -0.10
N GLN A 114 14.11 13.78 -1.02
CA GLN A 114 15.53 13.99 -0.67
C GLN A 114 15.79 15.21 0.22
N ARG A 115 14.95 16.23 0.11
CA ARG A 115 15.01 17.45 0.94
C ARG A 115 14.27 17.31 2.27
N CYS A 116 13.44 16.28 2.40
CA CYS A 116 12.65 16.07 3.60
C CYS A 116 13.50 15.40 4.68
N SER A 117 13.93 16.19 5.66
CA SER A 117 14.78 15.71 6.76
C SER A 117 14.00 15.07 7.91
N ASN A 118 12.71 15.35 8.02
CA ASN A 118 11.86 14.93 9.14
C ASN A 118 10.97 13.72 8.81
N ALA A 119 11.09 13.15 7.59
CA ALA A 119 10.37 11.94 7.22
C ALA A 119 11.26 10.94 6.49
N HIS A 120 11.04 9.66 6.80
CA HIS A 120 11.58 8.53 6.05
C HIS A 120 10.46 7.89 5.23
N PHE A 121 10.81 7.45 4.03
CA PHE A 121 9.83 6.90 3.09
C PHE A 121 10.10 5.43 2.81
N VAL A 122 9.04 4.64 2.76
CA VAL A 122 9.03 3.25 2.32
C VAL A 122 8.08 3.17 1.12
N PHE A 123 8.53 2.55 0.04
CA PHE A 123 7.72 2.34 -1.15
C PHE A 123 7.43 0.86 -1.29
N SER A 124 6.16 0.49 -1.40
CA SER A 124 5.72 -0.87 -1.71
C SER A 124 4.92 -0.89 -3.00
N GLY A 125 4.88 -2.03 -3.64
CA GLY A 125 4.12 -2.21 -4.87
C GLY A 125 4.11 -3.66 -5.33
N SER A 126 3.00 -4.06 -5.91
CA SER A 126 2.76 -5.43 -6.38
C SER A 126 3.39 -5.71 -7.75
N HIS A 127 3.61 -4.68 -8.58
CA HIS A 127 4.20 -4.81 -9.91
C HIS A 127 5.73 -4.80 -9.85
N ARG A 128 6.33 -5.95 -9.52
CA ARG A 128 7.78 -6.13 -9.31
C ARG A 128 8.64 -5.53 -10.44
N HIS A 129 8.30 -5.73 -11.70
CA HIS A 129 9.06 -5.20 -12.83
C HIS A 129 9.02 -3.66 -12.91
N LEU A 130 7.85 -3.05 -12.70
CA LEU A 130 7.71 -1.60 -12.70
C LEU A 130 8.46 -0.98 -11.53
N MET A 131 8.27 -1.52 -10.31
CA MET A 131 9.01 -1.07 -9.13
C MET A 131 10.52 -1.21 -9.35
N GLY A 132 10.98 -2.37 -9.84
CA GLY A 132 12.39 -2.58 -10.17
C GLY A 132 12.90 -1.52 -11.14
N ALA A 133 12.21 -1.30 -12.26
CA ALA A 133 12.61 -0.33 -13.26
C ALA A 133 12.71 1.11 -12.71
N MET A 134 11.81 1.53 -11.82
CA MET A 134 11.84 2.86 -11.20
C MET A 134 13.13 3.12 -10.42
N PHE A 135 13.64 2.11 -9.71
CA PHE A 135 14.77 2.29 -8.78
C PHE A 135 16.11 1.78 -9.31
N THR A 136 16.11 0.92 -10.36
CA THR A 136 17.35 0.34 -10.90
C THR A 136 17.72 0.86 -12.29
N SER A 137 16.80 1.50 -13.02
CA SER A 137 17.09 2.04 -14.35
C SER A 137 17.77 3.42 -14.26
N PRO A 138 18.94 3.62 -14.90
CA PRO A 138 19.63 4.93 -14.95
C PRO A 138 18.79 6.05 -15.58
N ALA A 139 17.81 5.69 -16.40
CA ALA A 139 16.94 6.67 -17.07
C ALA A 139 15.79 7.18 -16.16
N ARG A 140 15.65 6.66 -14.94
CA ARG A 140 14.54 7.02 -14.05
C ARG A 140 14.99 7.95 -12.92
N PRO A 141 14.15 8.90 -12.51
CA PRO A 141 14.49 9.84 -11.45
C PRO A 141 14.91 9.19 -10.13
N PHE A 142 14.27 8.11 -9.72
CA PHE A 142 14.58 7.40 -8.47
C PHE A 142 15.77 6.43 -8.55
N TYR A 143 16.53 6.44 -9.64
CA TYR A 143 17.71 5.57 -9.78
C TYR A 143 18.64 5.65 -8.57
N GLN A 144 18.94 4.49 -7.98
CA GLN A 144 19.83 4.32 -6.81
C GLN A 144 19.49 5.23 -5.60
N SER A 145 18.23 5.61 -5.43
CA SER A 145 17.81 6.48 -4.34
C SER A 145 17.24 5.74 -3.12
N VAL A 146 17.13 4.41 -3.18
CA VAL A 146 16.54 3.57 -2.12
C VAL A 146 17.34 2.30 -1.91
N THR A 147 17.14 1.67 -0.75
CA THR A 147 17.54 0.28 -0.50
C THR A 147 16.41 -0.64 -0.91
N LEU A 148 16.68 -1.57 -1.83
CA LEU A 148 15.69 -2.54 -2.28
C LEU A 148 15.61 -3.73 -1.32
N ILE A 149 14.41 -4.05 -0.88
CA ILE A 149 14.10 -5.21 -0.06
C ILE A 149 13.18 -6.12 -0.87
N ASN A 150 13.67 -7.29 -1.26
CA ASN A 150 12.87 -8.31 -1.91
C ASN A 150 12.20 -9.19 -0.85
N LEU A 151 10.88 -9.32 -0.94
CA LEU A 151 10.13 -10.28 -0.13
C LEU A 151 10.06 -11.60 -0.88
N PRO A 152 10.72 -12.67 -0.40
CA PRO A 152 10.59 -14.00 -0.98
C PRO A 152 9.19 -14.56 -0.70
N PRO A 153 8.77 -15.62 -1.41
CA PRO A 153 7.59 -16.39 -1.04
C PRO A 153 7.67 -16.84 0.43
N ILE A 154 6.53 -17.01 1.08
CA ILE A 154 6.45 -17.62 2.41
C ILE A 154 7.00 -19.05 2.29
N SER A 155 7.89 -19.47 3.21
CA SER A 155 8.44 -20.82 3.15
C SER A 155 7.33 -21.88 3.25
N VAL A 156 7.51 -23.00 2.57
CA VAL A 156 6.54 -24.10 2.56
C VAL A 156 6.21 -24.57 3.98
N ASP A 157 7.22 -24.67 4.86
CA ASP A 157 7.01 -25.12 6.25
C ASP A 157 6.07 -24.18 7.02
N LYS A 158 6.30 -22.87 6.93
CA LYS A 158 5.42 -21.88 7.59
C LYS A 158 4.01 -21.89 7.03
N TYR A 159 3.89 -22.08 5.73
CA TYR A 159 2.58 -22.17 5.10
C TYR A 159 1.86 -23.48 5.47
N ALA A 160 2.58 -24.59 5.56
CA ALA A 160 2.04 -25.87 6.02
C ALA A 160 1.55 -25.78 7.49
N GLU A 161 2.36 -25.20 8.37
CA GLU A 161 1.96 -24.95 9.77
C GLU A 161 0.66 -24.14 9.87
N PHE A 162 0.55 -23.09 9.07
CA PHE A 162 -0.67 -22.29 8.99
C PHE A 162 -1.87 -23.13 8.54
N CYS A 163 -1.74 -23.91 7.48
CA CYS A 163 -2.81 -24.75 6.95
C CYS A 163 -3.24 -25.83 7.97
N LEU A 164 -2.27 -26.55 8.55
CA LEU A 164 -2.55 -27.56 9.58
C LEU A 164 -3.36 -27.00 10.71
N LYS A 165 -2.97 -25.85 11.27
CA LYS A 165 -3.69 -25.17 12.34
C LYS A 165 -5.14 -24.86 12.00
N HIS A 166 -5.43 -24.50 10.76
CA HIS A 166 -6.80 -24.21 10.33
C HIS A 166 -7.64 -25.48 10.16
N PHE A 167 -7.05 -26.54 9.60
CA PHE A 167 -7.73 -27.83 9.48
C PHE A 167 -8.03 -28.44 10.86
N GLU A 168 -7.06 -28.47 11.76
CA GLU A 168 -7.22 -28.98 13.13
C GLU A 168 -8.33 -28.24 13.89
N ARG A 169 -8.39 -26.90 13.79
CA ARG A 169 -9.44 -26.10 14.42
C ARG A 169 -10.86 -26.48 13.96
N ALA A 170 -10.97 -27.00 12.75
CA ALA A 170 -12.23 -27.47 12.20
C ALA A 170 -12.44 -29.00 12.38
N SER A 171 -11.61 -29.64 13.20
CA SER A 171 -11.60 -31.11 13.36
C SER A 171 -11.44 -31.87 12.05
N LYS A 172 -10.61 -31.35 11.17
CA LYS A 172 -10.22 -31.96 9.89
C LYS A 172 -8.74 -32.27 9.92
N HIS A 173 -8.28 -33.19 9.08
CA HIS A 173 -6.88 -33.54 8.96
C HIS A 173 -6.34 -33.10 7.60
N LEU A 174 -5.03 -32.84 7.53
CA LEU A 174 -4.35 -32.44 6.32
C LEU A 174 -3.06 -33.22 6.17
N ASP A 175 -2.90 -33.91 5.04
CA ASP A 175 -1.60 -34.43 4.63
C ASP A 175 -0.72 -33.26 4.15
N THR A 176 0.45 -33.10 4.75
CA THR A 176 1.39 -32.02 4.42
C THR A 176 1.90 -32.08 2.98
N LEU A 177 1.85 -33.25 2.33
CA LEU A 177 2.17 -33.44 0.92
C LEU A 177 1.25 -32.58 0.03
N VAL A 178 0.00 -32.34 0.42
CA VAL A 178 -0.92 -31.42 -0.29
C VAL A 178 -0.31 -30.02 -0.39
N VAL A 179 0.22 -29.52 0.72
CA VAL A 179 0.80 -28.17 0.76
C VAL A 179 2.09 -28.11 -0.06
N THR A 180 2.93 -29.14 0.04
CA THR A 180 4.18 -29.20 -0.71
C THR A 180 3.92 -29.25 -2.22
N GLU A 181 2.97 -30.07 -2.67
CA GLU A 181 2.62 -30.19 -4.08
C GLU A 181 2.03 -28.87 -4.63
N LEU A 182 1.13 -28.23 -3.89
CA LEU A 182 0.61 -26.91 -4.27
C LEU A 182 1.71 -25.85 -4.30
N TYR A 183 2.63 -25.89 -3.34
CA TYR A 183 3.75 -24.95 -3.30
C TYR A 183 4.64 -25.06 -4.55
N GLU A 184 4.97 -26.26 -4.97
CA GLU A 184 5.74 -26.53 -6.20
C GLU A 184 4.94 -26.11 -7.44
N ARG A 185 3.67 -26.52 -7.54
CA ARG A 185 2.80 -26.24 -8.68
C ARG A 185 2.57 -24.73 -8.90
N PHE A 186 2.48 -23.94 -7.84
CA PHE A 186 2.25 -22.49 -7.89
C PHE A 186 3.47 -21.63 -7.56
N ASN A 187 4.68 -22.22 -7.50
CA ASN A 187 5.94 -21.53 -7.19
C ASN A 187 5.85 -20.66 -5.92
N GLY A 188 5.15 -21.12 -4.89
CA GLY A 188 4.97 -20.42 -3.63
C GLY A 188 4.08 -19.16 -3.69
N ILE A 189 3.33 -18.94 -4.78
CA ILE A 189 2.40 -17.82 -4.90
C ILE A 189 1.17 -18.09 -4.01
N THR A 190 1.21 -17.53 -2.83
CA THR A 190 0.22 -17.77 -1.75
C THR A 190 -1.22 -17.50 -2.16
N SER A 191 -1.49 -16.52 -3.01
CA SER A 191 -2.85 -16.19 -3.46
C SER A 191 -3.50 -17.32 -4.26
N TYR A 192 -2.74 -18.05 -5.08
CA TYR A 192 -3.24 -19.21 -5.81
C TYR A 192 -3.40 -20.41 -4.87
N MET A 193 -2.37 -20.68 -4.07
CA MET A 193 -2.41 -21.75 -3.09
C MET A 193 -3.61 -21.60 -2.15
N GLN A 194 -3.87 -20.40 -1.65
CA GLN A 194 -4.98 -20.14 -0.73
C GLN A 194 -6.35 -20.41 -1.36
N LYS A 195 -6.54 -20.07 -2.64
CA LYS A 195 -7.78 -20.38 -3.36
C LYS A 195 -8.04 -21.89 -3.41
N VAL A 196 -7.03 -22.67 -3.83
CA VAL A 196 -7.16 -24.13 -3.88
C VAL A 196 -7.34 -24.72 -2.48
N MET A 197 -6.55 -24.27 -1.50
CA MET A 197 -6.67 -24.74 -0.11
C MET A 197 -8.06 -24.46 0.50
N ASN A 198 -8.72 -23.35 0.15
CA ASN A 198 -10.10 -23.07 0.59
C ASN A 198 -11.09 -24.10 0.03
N ILE A 199 -10.94 -24.51 -1.22
CA ILE A 199 -11.80 -25.54 -1.80
C ILE A 199 -11.51 -26.88 -1.14
N LEU A 200 -10.24 -27.28 -1.04
CA LEU A 200 -9.83 -28.51 -0.37
C LEU A 200 -10.35 -28.56 1.08
N PHE A 201 -10.28 -27.46 1.79
CA PHE A 201 -10.85 -27.35 3.15
C PHE A 201 -12.37 -27.58 3.14
N SER A 202 -13.08 -27.05 2.15
CA SER A 202 -14.54 -27.24 2.01
C SER A 202 -14.90 -28.67 1.61
N MET A 203 -14.12 -29.30 0.76
CA MET A 203 -14.34 -30.67 0.30
C MET A 203 -14.03 -31.72 1.40
N THR A 204 -13.17 -31.39 2.34
CA THR A 204 -12.78 -32.30 3.43
C THR A 204 -13.83 -32.28 4.52
N GLY A 205 -14.42 -33.43 4.85
CA GLY A 205 -15.38 -33.56 5.95
C GLY A 205 -14.74 -33.50 7.34
N THR A 206 -15.56 -33.29 8.37
CA THR A 206 -15.10 -33.36 9.77
C THR A 206 -14.60 -34.78 10.09
N GLY A 207 -13.42 -34.89 10.66
CA GLY A 207 -12.74 -36.18 10.93
C GLY A 207 -12.08 -36.82 9.72
N GLU A 208 -12.21 -36.23 8.52
CA GLU A 208 -11.56 -36.70 7.30
C GLU A 208 -10.18 -36.08 7.09
N ILE A 209 -9.40 -36.70 6.21
CA ILE A 209 -8.07 -36.23 5.81
C ILE A 209 -8.09 -35.72 4.39
N CYS A 210 -7.58 -34.50 4.19
CA CYS A 210 -7.27 -33.95 2.88
C CYS A 210 -5.99 -34.57 2.32
N ILE A 211 -6.06 -35.16 1.14
CA ILE A 211 -4.96 -35.91 0.50
C ILE A 211 -4.64 -35.34 -0.88
N PRO A 212 -3.41 -35.59 -1.43
CA PRO A 212 -2.98 -35.01 -2.72
C PRO A 212 -3.91 -35.28 -3.90
N SER A 213 -4.54 -36.45 -3.94
CA SER A 213 -5.45 -36.83 -5.04
C SER A 213 -6.69 -35.92 -5.18
N MET A 214 -6.99 -35.06 -4.19
CA MET A 214 -8.08 -34.10 -4.23
C MET A 214 -7.70 -32.79 -4.95
N ILE A 215 -6.41 -32.54 -5.17
CA ILE A 215 -5.89 -31.27 -5.70
C ILE A 215 -6.45 -30.94 -7.07
N ASP A 216 -6.42 -31.90 -7.99
CA ASP A 216 -6.86 -31.66 -9.37
C ASP A 216 -8.37 -31.36 -9.43
N THR A 217 -9.18 -32.03 -8.61
CA THR A 217 -10.59 -31.73 -8.48
C THR A 217 -10.81 -30.31 -7.99
N ALA A 218 -10.10 -29.91 -6.94
CA ALA A 218 -10.19 -28.55 -6.37
C ALA A 218 -9.73 -27.46 -7.35
N ILE A 219 -8.76 -27.75 -8.21
CA ILE A 219 -8.30 -26.82 -9.25
C ILE A 219 -9.36 -26.69 -10.34
N ASN A 220 -9.98 -27.79 -10.78
CA ASN A 220 -11.03 -27.75 -11.79
C ASN A 220 -12.25 -26.97 -11.30
N ASP A 221 -12.65 -27.14 -10.03
CA ASP A 221 -13.74 -26.36 -9.41
C ASP A 221 -13.47 -24.85 -9.35
N LEU A 222 -12.21 -24.41 -9.52
CA LEU A 222 -11.84 -23.00 -9.58
C LEU A 222 -11.94 -22.42 -11.00
N LEU A 223 -11.97 -23.26 -12.01
CA LEU A 223 -11.95 -22.85 -13.42
C LEU A 223 -13.35 -22.82 -14.04
N ASP A 224 -14.32 -23.45 -13.39
CA ASP A 224 -15.76 -23.44 -13.73
C ASP A 224 -16.47 -22.24 -13.11
#